data_c5f6f2c28b7693206a1f0a9a50e7ed77
#
_entry.id   c5f6f2c28b7693206a1f0a9a50e7ed77
#
_cell.length_a   1.000
_cell.length_b   1.000
_cell.length_c   1.000
_cell.angle_alpha   90.00
_cell.angle_beta   90.00
_cell.angle_gamma   90.00
#
_symmetry.space_group_name_H-M   'P 1'
#
loop_
_entity.id
_entity.type
_entity.pdbx_description
1 polymer ?
#
loop_
_entity_poly.entity_id
_entity_poly.type
_entity_poly.pdbx_seq_one_letter_code
_entity_poly.pdbx_strand_id
1 'polypeptide(L)' 'MMDNMTDMNIHESREFVVKHRPICCGHPVEAMGYQISNSLQYFVCIGCDKSIEIQYWPLSYEKMRDLKLNSILQ' A
#
# COMPACT_ATOMS: atom_id res chain seq x y z
N MET A 1 3.24 -18.12 -17.46
CA MET A 1 3.29 -17.69 -17.32
C MET A 1 3.07 -17.16 -16.36
N MET A 2 2.97 -17.09 -15.78
CA MET A 2 2.86 -16.66 -15.02
C MET A 2 3.31 -15.60 -14.52
N ASP A 3 3.79 -15.25 -14.46
CA ASP A 3 4.45 -14.15 -14.27
C ASP A 3 3.66 -12.96 -14.38
N ASN A 4 2.59 -13.01 -14.79
CA ASN A 4 1.72 -11.90 -14.95
C ASN A 4 1.20 -11.38 -13.68
N MET A 5 1.46 -12.05 -12.61
CA MET A 5 1.02 -11.59 -11.33
C MET A 5 1.60 -10.27 -10.95
N THR A 6 2.74 -9.92 -11.54
CA THR A 6 3.41 -8.69 -11.18
C THR A 6 3.27 -7.63 -12.23
N ASP A 7 2.35 -7.83 -13.16
CA ASP A 7 2.21 -6.91 -14.27
C ASP A 7 1.11 -5.89 -14.06
N MET A 8 0.79 -5.58 -12.84
CA MET A 8 -0.16 -4.51 -12.57
C MET A 8 0.41 -3.20 -13.05
N ASN A 9 -0.43 -2.38 -13.67
CA ASN A 9 0.05 -1.06 -14.06
C ASN A 9 0.14 -0.18 -12.83
N ILE A 10 0.68 1.02 -13.01
CA ILE A 10 0.94 1.89 -11.87
C ILE A 10 -0.34 2.28 -11.14
N HIS A 11 -1.42 2.46 -11.86
CA HIS A 11 -2.69 2.85 -11.23
C HIS A 11 -3.29 1.71 -10.42
N GLU A 12 -3.24 0.50 -10.97
CA GLU A 12 -3.74 -0.66 -10.26
C GLU A 12 -2.92 -0.94 -9.01
N SER A 13 -1.62 -0.78 -9.12
CA SER A 13 -0.75 -1.00 -7.97
C SER A 13 -1.05 -0.01 -6.87
N ARG A 14 -1.26 1.25 -7.21
CA ARG A 14 -1.60 2.25 -6.22
C ARG A 14 -2.92 1.94 -5.55
N GLU A 15 -3.92 1.56 -6.34
CA GLU A 15 -5.21 1.19 -5.77
C GLU A 15 -5.10 0.00 -4.83
N PHE A 16 -4.26 -0.97 -5.20
CA PHE A 16 -4.05 -2.12 -4.35
C PHE A 16 -3.47 -1.71 -3.00
N VAL A 17 -2.45 -0.86 -3.04
CA VAL A 17 -1.80 -0.41 -1.80
C VAL A 17 -2.77 0.37 -0.93
N VAL A 18 -3.57 1.23 -1.52
CA VAL A 18 -4.56 2.00 -0.76
C VAL A 18 -5.63 1.08 -0.17
N LYS A 19 -6.04 0.09 -0.94
CA LYS A 19 -7.07 -0.83 -0.47
C LYS A 19 -6.56 -1.69 0.68
N HIS A 20 -5.29 -2.05 0.68
CA HIS A 20 -4.70 -2.90 1.71
C HIS A 20 -3.77 -2.11 2.61
N ARG A 21 -4.14 -0.88 2.89
CA ARG A 21 -3.30 0.00 3.69
C ARG A 21 -3.13 -0.53 5.10
N PRO A 22 -2.04 -0.13 5.77
CA PRO A 22 -1.76 -0.64 7.11
C PRO A 22 -2.78 -0.18 8.13
N ILE A 23 -2.77 -0.87 9.25
CA ILE A 23 -3.64 -0.53 10.36
C ILE A 23 -2.76 -0.02 11.50
N CYS A 24 -3.13 1.11 12.06
CA CYS A 24 -2.41 1.70 13.18
C CYS A 24 -3.43 2.18 14.19
N CYS A 25 -3.14 1.97 15.45
CA CYS A 25 -4.06 2.35 16.54
C CYS A 25 -5.45 1.72 16.36
N GLY A 26 -5.48 0.54 15.76
CA GLY A 26 -6.74 -0.18 15.58
C GLY A 26 -7.56 0.29 14.40
N HIS A 27 -7.04 1.21 13.58
CA HIS A 27 -7.77 1.73 12.42
C HIS A 27 -6.89 1.73 11.20
N PRO A 28 -7.49 1.58 10.02
CA PRO A 28 -6.72 1.78 8.78
C PRO A 28 -6.23 3.22 8.73
N VAL A 29 -4.99 3.39 8.29
CA VAL A 29 -4.44 4.74 8.15
C VAL A 29 -5.15 5.47 7.01
N GLU A 30 -5.12 6.79 7.06
CA GLU A 30 -5.74 7.60 6.04
C GLU A 30 -4.79 7.82 4.88
N ALA A 31 -5.30 7.65 3.67
CA ALA A 31 -4.51 7.91 2.48
C ALA A 31 -4.43 9.42 2.30
N MET A 32 -3.20 9.94 2.24
CA MET A 32 -3.01 11.38 2.12
C MET A 32 -2.71 11.76 0.68
N GLY A 33 -1.50 11.77 0.29
CA GLY A 33 -1.13 12.12 -1.05
C GLY A 33 -0.27 11.04 -1.66
N TYR A 34 0.14 11.26 -2.88
CA TYR A 34 1.03 10.31 -3.51
C TYR A 34 1.98 11.05 -4.44
N GLN A 35 3.07 10.37 -4.78
CA GLN A 35 4.08 10.92 -5.64
C GLN A 35 4.31 9.95 -6.78
N ILE A 36 3.93 10.35 -7.99
CA ILE A 36 4.04 9.47 -9.14
C ILE A 36 5.48 9.20 -9.51
N SER A 37 6.33 10.22 -9.41
CA SER A 37 7.72 10.07 -9.84
C SER A 37 8.45 8.98 -9.07
N ASN A 38 8.12 8.79 -7.80
CA ASN A 38 8.76 7.78 -6.96
C ASN A 38 7.83 6.64 -6.61
N SER A 39 6.61 6.66 -7.12
CA SER A 39 5.61 5.63 -6.86
C SER A 39 5.40 5.45 -5.37
N LEU A 40 5.25 6.54 -4.65
CA LEU A 40 5.05 6.50 -3.20
C LEU A 40 3.65 6.95 -2.86
N GLN A 41 3.01 6.20 -1.98
CA GLN A 41 1.71 6.56 -1.41
C GLN A 41 1.93 6.92 0.05
N TYR A 42 1.43 8.08 0.46
CA TYR A 42 1.58 8.56 1.82
C TYR A 42 0.32 8.31 2.61
N PHE A 43 0.50 7.89 3.85
CA PHE A 43 -0.60 7.66 4.77
C PHE A 43 -0.30 8.35 6.10
N VAL A 44 -1.35 8.61 6.86
CA VAL A 44 -1.18 9.14 8.20
C VAL A 44 -2.18 8.44 9.11
N CYS A 45 -1.75 8.16 10.34
CA CYS A 45 -2.65 7.61 11.35
C CYS A 45 -3.26 8.77 12.12
N ILE A 46 -4.57 8.88 12.07
CA ILE A 46 -5.23 9.98 12.76
C ILE A 46 -5.21 9.80 14.26
N GLY A 47 -4.89 8.61 14.73
CA GLY A 47 -4.82 8.37 16.17
C GLY A 47 -3.54 8.84 16.81
N CYS A 48 -2.42 8.70 16.10
CA CYS A 48 -1.12 9.05 16.67
C CYS A 48 -0.28 9.92 15.75
N ASP A 49 -0.84 10.33 14.62
CA ASP A 49 -0.16 11.21 13.65
C ASP A 49 1.08 10.61 13.05
N LYS A 50 1.19 9.29 13.06
CA LYS A 50 2.33 8.64 12.46
C LYS A 50 2.21 8.68 10.95
N SER A 51 3.30 9.01 10.27
CA SER A 51 3.36 9.05 8.81
C SER A 51 3.93 7.76 8.29
N ILE A 52 3.35 7.23 7.22
CA ILE A 52 3.79 5.99 6.61
C ILE A 52 3.89 6.20 5.11
N GLU A 53 4.95 5.68 4.51
CA GLU A 53 5.14 5.73 3.06
C GLU A 53 5.24 4.32 2.54
N ILE A 54 4.50 4.01 1.49
CA ILE A 54 4.56 2.71 0.86
C ILE A 54 4.80 2.89 -0.61
N GLN A 55 5.81 2.21 -1.12
CA GLN A 55 6.08 2.22 -2.55
C GLN A 55 5.08 1.30 -3.23
N TYR A 56 4.34 1.82 -4.20
CA TYR A 56 3.28 1.05 -4.81
C TYR A 56 3.64 0.50 -6.19
N TRP A 57 4.81 0.83 -6.73
CA TRP A 57 5.15 0.30 -8.05
C TRP A 57 6.65 0.29 -8.24
N PRO A 58 7.25 -0.75 -8.82
CA PRO A 58 6.58 -1.99 -9.25
C PRO A 58 6.20 -2.84 -8.03
N LEU A 59 5.00 -3.40 -8.10
CA LEU A 59 4.48 -4.16 -6.98
C LEU A 59 4.70 -5.63 -7.22
N SER A 60 5.59 -6.24 -6.48
CA SER A 60 5.90 -7.64 -6.64
C SER A 60 4.83 -8.51 -5.99
N TYR A 61 4.82 -9.78 -6.38
CA TYR A 61 3.87 -10.73 -5.83
C TYR A 61 4.04 -10.88 -4.31
N GLU A 62 5.29 -10.95 -3.87
CA GLU A 62 5.56 -11.07 -2.45
C GLU A 62 5.08 -9.84 -1.69
N LYS A 63 5.28 -8.68 -2.27
CA LYS A 63 4.85 -7.45 -1.63
C LYS A 63 3.34 -7.39 -1.51
N MET A 64 2.63 -7.83 -2.54
CA MET A 64 1.18 -7.87 -2.49
C MET A 64 0.70 -8.78 -1.36
N ARG A 65 1.33 -9.94 -1.23
CA ARG A 65 0.96 -10.87 -0.19
C ARG A 65 1.20 -10.30 1.20
N ASP A 66 2.34 -9.61 1.37
CA ASP A 66 2.66 -9.02 2.66
C ASP A 66 1.66 -7.95 3.05
N LEU A 67 1.26 -7.13 2.10
CA LEU A 67 0.28 -6.09 2.38
C LEU A 67 -1.04 -6.69 2.80
N LYS A 68 -1.47 -7.76 2.14
CA LYS A 68 -2.72 -8.41 2.51
C LYS A 68 -2.63 -9.02 3.90
N LEU A 69 -1.51 -9.65 4.22
CA LEU A 69 -1.33 -10.25 5.53
C LEU A 69 -1.37 -9.19 6.62
N ASN A 70 -0.73 -8.06 6.38
CA ASN A 70 -0.75 -6.99 7.36
C ASN A 70 -2.17 -6.51 7.61
N SER A 71 -2.97 -6.41 6.58
CA SER A 71 -4.35 -6.00 6.74
C SER A 71 -5.14 -7.00 7.57
N ILE A 72 -4.86 -8.27 7.40
CA ILE A 72 -5.60 -9.32 8.08
C ILE A 72 -5.17 -9.45 9.54
N LEU A 73 -3.88 -9.35 9.79
CA LEU A 73 -3.35 -9.58 11.11
C LEU A 73 -3.60 -8.45 12.09
N GLN A 74 -3.89 -7.30 11.57
CA GLN A 74 -4.14 -6.15 12.43
C GLN A 74 -5.60 -6.06 12.77
#